data_20c0b6602b6f84f348261360349db6d9
#
_entry.id   20c0b6602b6f84f348261360349db6d9
#
_cell.length_a   1.000
_cell.length_b   1.000
_cell.length_c   1.000
_cell.angle_alpha   90.00
_cell.angle_beta   90.00
_cell.angle_gamma   90.00
#
_symmetry.space_group_name_H-M   'P 1'
#
loop_
_entity.id
_entity.type
_entity.pdbx_description
1 polymer ?
#
loop_
_entity_poly.entity_id
_entity_poly.type
_entity_poly.pdbx_seq_one_letter_code
_entity_poly.pdbx_strand_id
1 'polypeptide(L)'
;IDEARTPLIVSGPVSSETNQLYHRADAFVKTLTEDDYAIDIPTKTIGLNDSGIDKAEEFFNLDNLYDIDNVALTHYIDNALRANYIMLHDIDYVVSPEQEILIVDQFTGRTMEGRRFSDGLHQAIEAKEGVPVQEETKTSASITYQNMFRMYKKLSGMTGTGKTEEDEFREIYNMRIIPIPTNRPIQRIEDRKSTRL
;
A
#
# COMPACT_ATOMS: atom_id res chain seq x y z
N ILE A 1 10.18 22.15 2.61
CA ILE A 1 8.77 22.04 2.11
C ILE A 1 8.73 22.33 0.61
N ASP A 2 9.42 23.32 0.12
CA ASP A 2 9.56 23.71 -1.29
C ASP A 2 10.12 22.57 -2.17
N GLU A 3 11.07 21.81 -1.65
CA GLU A 3 11.67 20.65 -2.32
C GLU A 3 10.89 19.34 -2.15
N ALA A 4 9.79 19.33 -1.38
CA ALA A 4 9.02 18.12 -1.14
C ALA A 4 8.28 17.66 -2.40
N ARG A 5 8.78 16.61 -3.04
CA ARG A 5 8.24 16.02 -4.28
C ARG A 5 7.21 14.92 -4.01
N THR A 6 7.25 14.30 -2.84
CA THR A 6 6.32 13.24 -2.45
C THR A 6 5.09 13.82 -1.77
N PRO A 7 3.87 13.40 -2.15
CA PRO A 7 2.66 13.85 -1.48
C PRO A 7 2.56 13.28 -0.06
N LEU A 8 1.85 13.99 0.81
CA LEU A 8 1.34 13.43 2.05
C LEU A 8 0.16 12.51 1.72
N ILE A 9 0.27 11.26 2.15
CA ILE A 9 -0.80 10.27 1.97
C ILE A 9 -1.44 10.02 3.33
N VAL A 10 -2.75 10.22 3.40
CA VAL A 10 -3.57 9.91 4.58
C VAL A 10 -4.29 8.61 4.31
N SER A 11 -3.98 7.59 5.10
CA SER A 11 -4.61 6.28 5.02
C SER A 11 -5.40 6.00 6.30
N GLY A 12 -6.50 5.27 6.15
CA GLY A 12 -7.34 4.83 7.27
C GLY A 12 -7.70 3.36 7.14
N PRO A 13 -8.10 2.70 8.24
CA PRO A 13 -8.56 1.32 8.20
C PRO A 13 -9.86 1.19 7.41
N VAL A 14 -10.02 0.08 6.71
CA VAL A 14 -11.27 -0.33 6.07
C VAL A 14 -12.09 -1.14 7.10
N SER A 15 -13.43 -1.12 6.99
CA SER A 15 -14.34 -1.71 7.97
C SER A 15 -14.14 -3.23 8.14
N SER A 16 -14.45 -3.74 9.33
CA SER A 16 -14.32 -5.16 9.70
C SER A 16 -15.19 -6.13 8.86
N GLU A 17 -16.20 -5.65 8.15
CA GLU A 17 -17.01 -6.46 7.24
C GLU A 17 -16.19 -7.02 6.07
N THR A 18 -15.17 -6.28 5.65
CA THR A 18 -14.25 -6.67 4.58
C THR A 18 -13.48 -7.96 4.90
N ASN A 19 -13.09 -8.16 6.15
CA ASN A 19 -12.35 -9.34 6.57
C ASN A 19 -13.15 -10.64 6.38
N GLN A 20 -14.48 -10.59 6.59
CA GLN A 20 -15.34 -11.74 6.37
C GLN A 20 -15.44 -12.15 4.90
N LEU A 21 -15.34 -11.18 3.98
CA LEU A 21 -15.36 -11.45 2.54
C LEU A 21 -14.12 -12.21 2.09
N TYR A 22 -12.93 -11.92 2.62
CA TYR A 22 -11.73 -12.70 2.34
C TYR A 22 -11.86 -14.15 2.77
N HIS A 23 -12.37 -14.42 3.98
CA HIS A 23 -12.61 -15.79 4.45
C HIS A 23 -13.67 -16.52 3.62
N ARG A 24 -14.74 -15.83 3.21
CA ARG A 24 -15.78 -16.43 2.34
C ARG A 24 -15.24 -16.72 0.95
N ALA A 25 -14.44 -15.83 0.37
CA ALA A 25 -13.80 -16.04 -0.92
C ALA A 25 -12.80 -17.22 -0.88
N ASP A 26 -12.00 -17.32 0.19
CA ASP A 26 -11.09 -18.45 0.39
C ASP A 26 -11.86 -19.79 0.53
N ALA A 27 -12.92 -19.79 1.32
CA ALA A 27 -13.79 -20.97 1.47
C ALA A 27 -14.39 -21.40 0.12
N PHE A 28 -14.85 -20.46 -0.70
CA PHE A 28 -15.34 -20.73 -2.04
C PHE A 28 -14.26 -21.34 -2.93
N VAL A 29 -13.10 -20.72 -3.00
CA VAL A 29 -12.00 -21.17 -3.87
C VAL A 29 -11.54 -22.59 -3.53
N LYS A 30 -11.57 -22.98 -2.26
CA LYS A 30 -11.27 -24.35 -1.80
C LYS A 30 -12.30 -25.41 -2.26
N THR A 31 -13.47 -24.99 -2.75
CA THR A 31 -14.48 -25.91 -3.33
C THR A 31 -14.28 -26.16 -4.83
N LEU A 32 -13.43 -25.36 -5.49
CA LEU A 32 -13.19 -25.45 -6.94
C LEU A 32 -12.33 -26.64 -7.30
N THR A 33 -12.57 -27.17 -8.49
CA THR A 33 -11.78 -28.23 -9.14
C THR A 33 -10.96 -27.64 -10.30
N GLU A 34 -10.01 -28.41 -10.84
CA GLU A 34 -9.16 -27.96 -11.96
C GLU A 34 -9.94 -27.56 -13.22
N ASP A 35 -11.16 -28.04 -13.37
CA ASP A 35 -12.05 -27.71 -14.50
C ASP A 35 -12.76 -26.34 -14.33
N ASP A 36 -12.69 -25.72 -13.16
CA ASP A 36 -13.44 -24.51 -12.83
C ASP A 36 -12.64 -23.23 -13.05
N TYR A 37 -11.33 -23.33 -13.28
CA TYR A 37 -10.45 -22.17 -13.47
C TYR A 37 -9.37 -22.45 -14.53
N ALA A 38 -8.82 -21.41 -15.10
CA ALA A 38 -7.69 -21.47 -16.01
C ALA A 38 -6.48 -20.75 -15.41
N ILE A 39 -5.33 -21.42 -15.38
CA ILE A 39 -4.05 -20.84 -14.92
C ILE A 39 -3.14 -20.61 -16.12
N ASP A 40 -2.61 -19.42 -16.25
CA ASP A 40 -1.48 -19.10 -17.12
C ASP A 40 -0.22 -18.93 -16.26
N ILE A 41 0.60 -19.96 -16.20
CA ILE A 41 1.82 -19.99 -15.38
C ILE A 41 2.85 -18.92 -15.80
N PRO A 42 3.13 -18.71 -17.12
CA PRO A 42 4.07 -17.70 -17.58
C PRO A 42 3.72 -16.27 -17.11
N THR A 43 2.44 -15.91 -17.17
CA THR A 43 1.97 -14.58 -16.78
C THR A 43 1.56 -14.49 -15.30
N LYS A 44 1.56 -15.62 -14.57
CA LYS A 44 1.06 -15.73 -13.20
C LYS A 44 -0.38 -15.18 -13.06
N THR A 45 -1.22 -15.44 -14.05
CA THR A 45 -2.64 -15.07 -14.04
C THR A 45 -3.51 -16.31 -13.86
N ILE A 46 -4.64 -16.12 -13.19
CA ILE A 46 -5.65 -17.13 -12.96
C ILE A 46 -7.02 -16.48 -13.07
N GLY A 47 -7.98 -17.18 -13.63
CA GLY A 47 -9.36 -16.72 -13.72
C GLY A 47 -10.34 -17.89 -13.73
N LEU A 48 -11.59 -17.61 -13.35
CA LEU A 48 -12.66 -18.61 -13.41
C LEU A 48 -13.05 -18.90 -14.85
N ASN A 49 -13.35 -20.17 -15.14
CA ASN A 49 -14.05 -20.60 -16.33
C ASN A 49 -15.58 -20.47 -16.15
N ASP A 50 -16.36 -20.71 -17.18
CA ASP A 50 -17.82 -20.65 -17.12
C ASP A 50 -18.39 -21.51 -15.98
N SER A 51 -17.87 -22.74 -15.80
CA SER A 51 -18.24 -23.62 -14.70
C SER A 51 -17.91 -23.03 -13.31
N GLY A 52 -16.78 -22.35 -13.18
CA GLY A 52 -16.37 -21.69 -11.95
C GLY A 52 -17.23 -20.46 -11.65
N ILE A 53 -17.67 -19.74 -12.67
CA ILE A 53 -18.57 -18.60 -12.56
C ILE A 53 -19.93 -19.08 -12.06
N ASP A 54 -20.51 -20.11 -12.66
CA ASP A 54 -21.80 -20.69 -12.25
C ASP A 54 -21.76 -21.12 -10.76
N LYS A 55 -20.66 -21.76 -10.34
CA LYS A 55 -20.46 -22.15 -8.93
C LYS A 55 -20.30 -20.96 -8.00
N ALA A 56 -19.67 -19.88 -8.46
CA ALA A 56 -19.54 -18.65 -7.67
C ALA A 56 -20.91 -17.99 -7.48
N GLU A 57 -21.71 -17.90 -8.53
CA GLU A 57 -23.06 -17.34 -8.49
C GLU A 57 -23.96 -18.14 -7.53
N GLU A 58 -23.88 -19.48 -7.59
CA GLU A 58 -24.62 -20.34 -6.66
C GLU A 58 -24.13 -20.16 -5.21
N PHE A 59 -22.81 -20.17 -4.96
CA PHE A 59 -22.23 -20.08 -3.63
C PHE A 59 -22.53 -18.76 -2.93
N PHE A 60 -22.48 -17.65 -3.68
CA PHE A 60 -22.73 -16.30 -3.17
C PHE A 60 -24.20 -15.88 -3.31
N ASN A 61 -25.04 -16.70 -3.96
CA ASN A 61 -26.47 -16.45 -4.26
C ASN A 61 -26.65 -15.16 -5.07
N LEU A 62 -25.98 -15.10 -6.22
CA LEU A 62 -25.97 -13.99 -7.15
C LEU A 62 -26.60 -14.39 -8.49
N ASP A 63 -27.22 -13.45 -9.18
CA ASP A 63 -27.74 -13.64 -10.53
C ASP A 63 -26.62 -13.47 -11.58
N ASN A 64 -25.64 -12.61 -11.34
CA ASN A 64 -24.50 -12.37 -12.22
C ASN A 64 -23.30 -11.89 -11.41
N LEU A 65 -22.20 -12.65 -11.46
CA LEU A 65 -20.94 -12.34 -10.75
C LEU A 65 -20.30 -11.03 -11.24
N TYR A 66 -20.40 -10.76 -12.54
CA TYR A 66 -19.78 -9.58 -13.16
C TYR A 66 -20.67 -8.35 -13.23
N ASP A 67 -21.76 -8.31 -12.48
CA ASP A 67 -22.55 -7.09 -12.34
C ASP A 67 -21.75 -6.00 -11.62
N ILE A 68 -22.06 -4.73 -11.91
CA ILE A 68 -21.41 -3.55 -11.31
C ILE A 68 -21.47 -3.61 -9.79
N ASP A 69 -22.58 -4.10 -9.23
CA ASP A 69 -22.77 -4.23 -7.79
C ASP A 69 -21.88 -5.29 -7.14
N ASN A 70 -21.39 -6.26 -7.93
CA ASN A 70 -20.58 -7.41 -7.48
C ASN A 70 -19.08 -7.24 -7.76
N VAL A 71 -18.63 -6.13 -8.34
CA VAL A 71 -17.20 -5.88 -8.68
C VAL A 71 -16.28 -6.05 -7.47
N ALA A 72 -16.71 -5.62 -6.29
CA ALA A 72 -15.92 -5.80 -5.07
C ALA A 72 -15.75 -7.28 -4.74
N LEU A 73 -16.80 -8.10 -4.86
CA LEU A 73 -16.74 -9.53 -4.58
C LEU A 73 -15.86 -10.27 -5.59
N THR A 74 -15.96 -9.92 -6.87
CA THR A 74 -15.10 -10.46 -7.93
C THR A 74 -13.62 -10.24 -7.59
N HIS A 75 -13.28 -9.05 -7.11
CA HIS A 75 -11.92 -8.73 -6.66
C HIS A 75 -11.44 -9.63 -5.50
N TYR A 76 -12.29 -9.95 -4.51
CA TYR A 76 -11.94 -10.87 -3.42
C TYR A 76 -11.75 -12.30 -3.92
N ILE A 77 -12.58 -12.76 -4.86
CA ILE A 77 -12.47 -14.09 -5.48
C ILE A 77 -11.17 -14.20 -6.28
N ASP A 78 -10.84 -13.21 -7.09
CA ASP A 78 -9.59 -13.17 -7.88
C ASP A 78 -8.34 -13.20 -6.97
N ASN A 79 -8.35 -12.44 -5.88
CA ASN A 79 -7.27 -12.49 -4.92
C ASN A 79 -7.18 -13.83 -4.17
N ALA A 80 -8.31 -14.45 -3.83
CA ALA A 80 -8.33 -15.76 -3.21
C ALA A 80 -7.82 -16.86 -4.18
N LEU A 81 -8.17 -16.78 -5.46
CA LEU A 81 -7.62 -17.67 -6.51
C LEU A 81 -6.11 -17.53 -6.62
N ARG A 82 -5.61 -16.30 -6.71
CA ARG A 82 -4.16 -16.02 -6.76
C ARG A 82 -3.45 -16.52 -5.50
N ALA A 83 -4.01 -16.26 -4.32
CA ALA A 83 -3.45 -16.71 -3.05
C ALA A 83 -3.35 -18.23 -2.97
N ASN A 84 -4.38 -18.98 -3.41
CA ASN A 84 -4.43 -20.42 -3.28
C ASN A 84 -3.59 -21.15 -4.35
N TYR A 85 -3.60 -20.69 -5.59
CA TYR A 85 -3.04 -21.45 -6.73
C TYR A 85 -1.76 -20.85 -7.33
N ILE A 86 -1.49 -19.57 -7.14
CA ILE A 86 -0.30 -18.89 -7.67
C ILE A 86 0.75 -18.67 -6.59
N MET A 87 0.32 -18.25 -5.37
CA MET A 87 1.24 -17.92 -4.28
C MET A 87 1.61 -19.15 -3.47
N LEU A 88 2.88 -19.50 -3.50
CA LEU A 88 3.39 -20.72 -2.87
C LEU A 88 4.02 -20.39 -1.51
N HIS A 89 3.58 -21.13 -0.49
CA HIS A 89 4.20 -21.11 0.83
C HIS A 89 5.68 -21.54 0.72
N ASP A 90 6.55 -20.95 1.50
CA ASP A 90 8.01 -21.16 1.52
C ASP A 90 8.76 -20.69 0.25
N ILE A 91 8.07 -20.18 -0.76
CA ILE A 91 8.68 -19.64 -1.98
C ILE A 91 8.37 -18.15 -2.13
N ASP A 92 7.10 -17.78 -2.12
CA ASP A 92 6.67 -16.39 -2.27
C ASP A 92 6.46 -15.70 -0.92
N TYR A 93 6.10 -16.46 0.12
CA TYR A 93 5.90 -15.99 1.48
C TYR A 93 6.14 -17.08 2.52
N VAL A 94 6.32 -16.69 3.76
CA VAL A 94 6.36 -17.56 4.94
C VAL A 94 5.43 -17.03 6.04
N VAL A 95 4.99 -17.93 6.91
CA VAL A 95 4.22 -17.57 8.11
C VAL A 95 5.18 -17.45 9.30
N SER A 96 5.20 -16.28 9.95
CA SER A 96 6.05 -16.05 11.12
C SER A 96 5.45 -16.73 12.37
N PRO A 97 6.25 -16.94 13.45
CA PRO A 97 5.74 -17.43 14.73
C PRO A 97 4.66 -16.52 15.35
N GLU A 98 4.66 -15.24 15.00
CA GLU A 98 3.71 -14.22 15.43
C GLU A 98 2.40 -14.26 14.63
N GLN A 99 2.24 -15.25 13.74
CA GLN A 99 1.09 -15.39 12.83
C GLN A 99 0.96 -14.23 11.84
N GLU A 100 2.08 -13.75 11.32
CA GLU A 100 2.14 -12.74 10.26
C GLU A 100 2.68 -13.34 8.97
N ILE A 101 2.19 -12.86 7.83
CA ILE A 101 2.70 -13.23 6.51
C ILE A 101 3.91 -12.34 6.19
N LEU A 102 5.05 -12.97 5.94
CA LEU A 102 6.29 -12.30 5.50
C LEU A 102 6.57 -12.64 4.05
N ILE A 103 6.77 -11.63 3.23
CA ILE A 103 7.12 -11.79 1.81
C ILE A 103 8.56 -12.31 1.72
N VAL A 104 8.79 -13.27 0.83
CA VAL A 104 10.13 -13.75 0.49
C VAL A 104 10.58 -13.12 -0.82
N ASP A 105 11.76 -12.52 -0.82
CA ASP A 105 12.40 -12.03 -2.04
C ASP A 105 12.91 -13.23 -2.85
N GLN A 106 12.37 -13.44 -4.03
CA GLN A 106 12.68 -14.57 -4.91
C GLN A 106 14.16 -14.60 -5.36
N PHE A 107 14.87 -13.45 -5.36
CA PHE A 107 16.26 -13.37 -5.78
C PHE A 107 17.23 -13.69 -4.65
N THR A 108 16.93 -13.26 -3.43
CA THR A 108 17.83 -13.39 -2.28
C THR A 108 17.39 -14.45 -1.28
N GLY A 109 16.13 -14.90 -1.36
CA GLY A 109 15.53 -15.82 -0.38
C GLY A 109 15.33 -15.20 1.01
N ARG A 110 15.46 -13.88 1.14
CA ARG A 110 15.30 -13.17 2.43
C ARG A 110 13.86 -12.73 2.64
N THR A 111 13.42 -12.76 3.87
CA THR A 111 12.14 -12.18 4.28
C THR A 111 12.21 -10.65 4.25
N MET A 112 11.15 -10.03 3.73
CA MET A 112 11.02 -8.59 3.64
C MET A 112 10.06 -8.09 4.72
N GLU A 113 10.60 -7.76 5.89
CA GLU A 113 9.80 -7.23 7.00
C GLU A 113 9.17 -5.88 6.64
N GLY A 114 7.94 -5.67 7.10
CA GLY A 114 7.20 -4.42 6.88
C GLY A 114 6.67 -4.21 5.46
N ARG A 115 6.91 -5.16 4.53
CA ARG A 115 6.30 -5.14 3.20
C ARG A 115 5.07 -6.03 3.16
N ARG A 116 4.09 -5.60 2.36
CA ARG A 116 2.84 -6.33 2.12
C ARG A 116 2.57 -6.40 0.62
N PHE A 117 1.92 -7.46 0.18
CA PHE A 117 1.36 -7.52 -1.17
C PHE A 117 0.25 -6.49 -1.31
N SER A 118 0.16 -5.85 -2.47
CA SER A 118 -0.86 -4.84 -2.77
C SER A 118 -2.21 -5.47 -3.13
N ASP A 119 -3.20 -4.60 -3.23
CA ASP A 119 -4.51 -4.88 -3.83
C ASP A 119 -5.29 -6.03 -3.16
N GLY A 120 -5.17 -6.19 -1.84
CA GLY A 120 -5.89 -7.21 -1.09
C GLY A 120 -5.30 -8.63 -1.17
N LEU A 121 -4.22 -8.85 -1.96
CA LEU A 121 -3.60 -10.17 -2.07
C LEU A 121 -3.00 -10.63 -0.74
N HIS A 122 -2.45 -9.71 0.06
CA HIS A 122 -1.89 -10.06 1.37
C HIS A 122 -2.95 -10.60 2.31
N GLN A 123 -4.11 -9.95 2.38
CA GLN A 123 -5.27 -10.37 3.17
C GLN A 123 -5.83 -11.71 2.68
N ALA A 124 -5.83 -11.95 1.36
CA ALA A 124 -6.24 -13.24 0.80
C ALA A 124 -5.30 -14.37 1.21
N ILE A 125 -3.98 -14.12 1.31
CA ILE A 125 -3.01 -15.08 1.82
C ILE A 125 -3.19 -15.28 3.33
N GLU A 126 -3.44 -14.22 4.11
CA GLU A 126 -3.77 -14.32 5.53
C GLU A 126 -5.00 -15.20 5.75
N ALA A 127 -6.06 -15.05 4.95
CA ALA A 127 -7.26 -15.89 5.01
C ALA A 127 -6.97 -17.34 4.62
N LYS A 128 -6.15 -17.60 3.60
CA LYS A 128 -5.72 -18.93 3.16
C LYS A 128 -5.01 -19.70 4.27
N GLU A 129 -4.07 -19.04 4.95
CA GLU A 129 -3.25 -19.63 6.02
C GLU A 129 -3.97 -19.68 7.38
N GLY A 130 -5.16 -19.05 7.47
CA GLY A 130 -5.95 -19.01 8.71
C GLY A 130 -5.33 -18.13 9.80
N VAL A 131 -4.46 -17.20 9.43
CA VAL A 131 -3.93 -16.20 10.34
C VAL A 131 -4.88 -14.99 10.43
N PRO A 132 -4.80 -14.15 11.48
CA PRO A 132 -5.67 -12.99 11.59
C PRO A 132 -5.51 -12.05 10.38
N VAL A 133 -6.60 -11.83 9.65
CA VAL A 133 -6.62 -10.90 8.52
C VAL A 133 -6.48 -9.49 9.06
N GLN A 134 -5.37 -8.83 8.72
CA GLN A 134 -5.12 -7.45 9.13
C GLN A 134 -5.92 -6.48 8.25
N GLU A 135 -6.38 -5.39 8.86
CA GLU A 135 -7.15 -4.39 8.14
C GLU A 135 -6.35 -3.81 6.97
N GLU A 136 -7.00 -3.74 5.81
CA GLU A 136 -6.45 -3.05 4.67
C GLU A 136 -6.43 -1.55 4.92
N THR A 137 -5.31 -0.90 4.64
CA THR A 137 -5.22 0.56 4.70
C THR A 137 -5.58 1.15 3.36
N LYS A 138 -6.74 1.83 3.30
CA LYS A 138 -7.15 2.57 2.10
C LYS A 138 -6.63 3.99 2.16
N THR A 139 -6.02 4.45 1.07
CA THR A 139 -5.67 5.86 0.92
C THR A 139 -6.94 6.70 0.86
N SER A 140 -7.20 7.46 1.92
CA SER A 140 -8.37 8.33 2.04
C SER A 140 -8.16 9.67 1.33
N ALA A 141 -6.94 10.18 1.34
CA ALA A 141 -6.58 11.43 0.69
C ALA A 141 -5.09 11.48 0.36
N SER A 142 -4.76 12.21 -0.69
CA SER A 142 -3.40 12.57 -1.06
C SER A 142 -3.32 14.05 -1.33
N ILE A 143 -2.36 14.74 -0.73
CA ILE A 143 -2.17 16.19 -0.88
C ILE A 143 -0.67 16.50 -0.88
N THR A 144 -0.23 17.45 -1.70
CA THR A 144 1.15 17.94 -1.63
C THR A 144 1.36 18.75 -0.34
N TYR A 145 2.58 18.70 0.22
CA TYR A 145 2.91 19.50 1.40
C TYR A 145 2.67 20.98 1.19
N GLN A 146 2.98 21.50 0.00
CA GLN A 146 2.75 22.89 -0.37
C GLN A 146 1.27 23.26 -0.25
N ASN A 147 0.38 22.46 -0.81
CA ASN A 147 -1.05 22.71 -0.74
C ASN A 147 -1.60 22.55 0.68
N MET A 148 -1.13 21.55 1.42
CA MET A 148 -1.54 21.34 2.80
C MET A 148 -1.20 22.57 3.67
N PHE A 149 0.04 23.08 3.58
CA PHE A 149 0.45 24.24 4.39
C PHE A 149 -0.26 25.52 3.99
N ARG A 150 -0.65 25.69 2.73
CA ARG A 150 -1.47 26.84 2.27
C ARG A 150 -2.87 26.87 2.88
N MET A 151 -3.37 25.76 3.41
CA MET A 151 -4.68 25.72 4.08
C MET A 151 -4.67 26.39 5.46
N TYR A 152 -3.51 26.60 6.07
CA TYR A 152 -3.41 27.22 7.39
C TYR A 152 -3.49 28.74 7.28
N LYS A 153 -4.33 29.35 8.12
CA LYS A 153 -4.47 30.82 8.21
C LYS A 153 -3.23 31.52 8.78
N LYS A 154 -2.50 30.84 9.65
CA LYS A 154 -1.22 31.28 10.21
C LYS A 154 -0.19 30.21 9.94
N LEU A 155 0.86 30.59 9.25
CA LEU A 155 1.98 29.71 8.92
C LEU A 155 3.27 30.41 9.33
N SER A 156 4.15 29.71 10.04
CA SER A 156 5.49 30.16 10.35
C SER A 156 6.43 28.96 10.43
N GLY A 157 7.70 29.18 10.22
CA GLY A 157 8.71 28.12 10.25
C GLY A 157 10.09 28.71 10.53
N MET A 158 11.05 27.82 10.77
CA MET A 158 12.44 28.14 10.96
C MET A 158 13.32 27.27 10.08
N THR A 159 14.29 27.87 9.43
CA THR A 159 15.25 27.16 8.58
C THR A 159 16.60 27.86 8.61
N GLY A 160 17.68 27.12 8.47
CA GLY A 160 19.04 27.67 8.35
C GLY A 160 19.36 28.22 6.96
N THR A 161 18.58 27.88 5.93
CA THR A 161 18.87 28.16 4.53
C THR A 161 17.79 28.97 3.81
N GLY A 162 16.78 29.45 4.51
CA GLY A 162 15.61 30.08 3.89
C GLY A 162 15.88 31.35 3.10
N LYS A 163 16.98 32.07 3.37
CA LYS A 163 17.25 33.33 2.68
C LYS A 163 17.54 33.18 1.20
N THR A 164 18.09 32.04 0.79
CA THR A 164 18.38 31.75 -0.62
C THR A 164 17.10 31.51 -1.42
N GLU A 165 16.03 31.02 -0.77
CA GLU A 165 14.75 30.67 -1.38
C GLU A 165 13.64 31.66 -1.01
N GLU A 166 13.99 32.91 -0.65
CA GLU A 166 13.02 33.91 -0.18
C GLU A 166 11.92 34.22 -1.23
N ASP A 167 12.27 34.24 -2.50
CA ASP A 167 11.32 34.54 -3.57
C ASP A 167 10.30 33.42 -3.71
N GLU A 168 10.72 32.15 -3.60
CA GLU A 168 9.84 31.01 -3.64
C GLU A 168 8.89 30.96 -2.44
N PHE A 169 9.39 31.24 -1.22
CA PHE A 169 8.53 31.33 -0.03
C PHE A 169 7.51 32.48 -0.14
N ARG A 170 7.86 33.56 -0.81
CA ARG A 170 6.95 34.66 -1.07
C ARG A 170 5.87 34.27 -2.08
N GLU A 171 6.26 33.61 -3.17
CA GLU A 171 5.35 33.23 -4.26
C GLU A 171 4.37 32.12 -3.81
N ILE A 172 4.86 31.07 -3.15
CA ILE A 172 4.04 29.90 -2.79
C ILE A 172 3.19 30.18 -1.55
N TYR A 173 3.78 30.78 -0.50
CA TYR A 173 3.16 30.89 0.82
C TYR A 173 2.85 32.32 1.24
N ASN A 174 3.20 33.32 0.44
CA ASN A 174 3.11 34.75 0.76
C ASN A 174 3.85 35.10 2.09
N MET A 175 4.98 34.43 2.34
CA MET A 175 5.78 34.59 3.56
C MET A 175 7.03 35.42 3.30
N ARG A 176 7.44 36.19 4.34
CA ARG A 176 8.73 36.92 4.34
C ARG A 176 9.74 36.13 5.17
N ILE A 177 10.99 36.13 4.73
CA ILE A 177 12.09 35.56 5.47
C ILE A 177 12.79 36.66 6.26
N ILE A 178 12.85 36.49 7.59
CA ILE A 178 13.51 37.42 8.51
C ILE A 178 14.77 36.72 9.03
N PRO A 179 15.98 37.19 8.63
CA PRO A 179 17.21 36.64 9.17
C PRO A 179 17.35 37.06 10.64
N ILE A 180 17.52 36.07 11.52
CA ILE A 180 17.78 36.29 12.93
C ILE A 180 19.28 36.10 13.17
N PRO A 181 20.01 37.11 13.66
CA PRO A 181 21.43 36.98 13.91
C PRO A 181 21.71 36.01 15.05
N THR A 182 22.87 35.35 14.99
CA THR A 182 23.31 34.41 16.02
C THR A 182 23.51 35.18 17.38
N ASN A 183 23.07 34.54 18.46
CA ASN A 183 23.23 35.11 19.80
C ASN A 183 24.71 35.22 20.24
N ARG A 184 25.57 34.33 19.75
CA ARG A 184 27.00 34.32 20.04
C ARG A 184 27.78 34.31 18.74
N PRO A 185 29.01 34.90 18.68
CA PRO A 185 29.87 34.83 17.51
C PRO A 185 30.18 33.36 17.14
N ILE A 186 30.27 33.11 15.86
CA ILE A 186 30.61 31.78 15.33
C ILE A 186 32.06 31.49 15.68
N GLN A 187 32.29 30.44 16.46
CA GLN A 187 33.65 29.98 16.84
C GLN A 187 34.17 28.88 15.88
N ARG A 188 33.32 28.37 15.02
CA ARG A 188 33.67 27.33 14.05
C ARG A 188 34.56 27.92 12.95
N ILE A 189 35.73 27.33 12.78
CA ILE A 189 36.65 27.63 11.69
C ILE A 189 36.33 26.65 10.56
N GLU A 190 35.87 27.16 9.41
CA GLU A 190 35.63 26.34 8.25
C GLU A 190 36.93 26.13 7.44
N ASP A 191 37.37 24.88 7.33
CA ASP A 191 38.47 24.53 6.41
C ASP A 191 37.94 24.36 5.00
N ARG A 192 38.11 25.38 4.17
CA ARG A 192 37.69 25.37 2.75
C ARG A 192 38.46 24.37 1.87
N LYS A 193 39.51 23.71 2.39
CA LYS A 193 40.29 22.73 1.60
C LYS A 193 39.65 21.35 1.52
N SER A 194 38.70 21.00 2.40
CA SER A 194 38.05 19.68 2.41
C SER A 194 36.84 19.56 1.47
N THR A 195 36.44 20.60 0.76
CA THR A 195 35.27 20.61 -0.13
C THR A 195 35.61 20.35 -1.60
N ARG A 196 36.82 19.85 -1.91
CA ARG A 196 37.18 19.39 -3.27
C ARG A 196 37.53 17.91 -3.22
N LEU A 197 36.53 17.08 -3.27
CA LEU A 197 36.57 15.71 -3.78
C LEU A 197 35.47 15.55 -4.82
#